data_9306e1b775020bf50415c294e116f81c
#
_entry.id   9306e1b775020bf50415c294e116f81c
#
_cell.length_a   1.000
_cell.length_b   1.000
_cell.length_c   1.000
_cell.angle_alpha   90.00
_cell.angle_beta   90.00
_cell.angle_gamma   90.00
#
_symmetry.space_group_name_H-M   'P 1'
#
loop_
_entity.id
_entity.type
_entity.pdbx_description
1 polymer ?
#
loop_
_entity_poly.entity_id
_entity_poly.type
_entity_poly.pdbx_seq_one_letter_code
_entity_poly.pdbx_strand_id
1 'polypeptide(L)'
;MSVADIAHTKWEFHSLSSIIELIGGGTPKTSIPEYWNGDIPWLSVNDFAGDSRYVSSTEKHITQAGLDNSSAKLLRKGDIIISARGTVGELAQLSEPMAFNQSCYGIRGISTKIDQAFLYYLLRIVVNDLRKSAHGSVFSTITRNTFESIEVPLPPLTNQNRIAKVLGSLDDKIAVNNRIIETAD
;
A
#
# COMPACT_ATOMS: atom_id res chain seq x y z
N MET A 1 17.09 -2.10 8.35
CA MET A 1 16.70 -0.90 9.13
C MET A 1 15.31 -1.16 9.69
N SER A 2 15.10 -0.92 10.96
CA SER A 2 13.82 -1.09 11.67
C SER A 2 13.31 0.28 12.14
N VAL A 3 12.02 0.31 12.60
CA VAL A 3 11.49 1.51 13.26
C VAL A 3 12.34 1.86 14.50
N ALA A 4 12.84 0.87 15.21
CA ALA A 4 13.73 1.05 16.36
C ALA A 4 15.08 1.72 15.99
N ASP A 5 15.61 1.43 14.81
CA ASP A 5 16.88 2.05 14.34
C ASP A 5 16.72 3.56 14.06
N ILE A 6 15.50 4.01 13.79
CA ILE A 6 15.14 5.42 13.54
C ILE A 6 14.81 6.13 14.87
N ALA A 7 14.54 5.40 15.95
CA ALA A 7 14.14 5.94 17.26
C ALA A 7 15.20 6.81 17.95
N HIS A 8 16.47 6.78 17.50
CA HIS A 8 17.54 7.66 18.00
C HIS A 8 17.41 9.12 17.50
N THR A 9 16.46 9.42 16.64
CA THR A 9 16.16 10.79 16.20
C THR A 9 15.26 11.49 17.24
N LYS A 10 15.36 12.81 17.34
CA LYS A 10 14.47 13.63 18.20
C LYS A 10 13.07 13.83 17.59
N TRP A 11 12.55 12.82 16.87
CA TRP A 11 11.24 12.89 16.24
C TRP A 11 10.16 12.39 17.19
N GLU A 12 9.01 13.02 17.15
CA GLU A 12 7.86 12.60 17.92
C GLU A 12 7.30 11.29 17.39
N PHE A 13 6.85 10.41 18.31
CA PHE A 13 6.19 9.17 17.97
C PHE A 13 4.70 9.37 17.85
N HIS A 14 4.11 8.77 16.85
CA HIS A 14 2.69 8.79 16.60
C HIS A 14 2.18 7.39 16.31
N SER A 15 0.97 7.07 16.81
CA SER A 15 0.28 5.86 16.36
C SER A 15 0.06 5.96 14.85
N LEU A 16 0.38 4.88 14.12
CA LEU A 16 0.21 4.85 12.66
C LEU A 16 -1.24 5.15 12.26
N SER A 17 -2.21 4.64 13.01
CA SER A 17 -3.64 4.92 12.78
C SER A 17 -4.01 6.39 12.91
N SER A 18 -3.26 7.19 13.68
CA SER A 18 -3.52 8.61 13.89
C SER A 18 -3.09 9.52 12.73
N ILE A 19 -2.30 8.99 11.80
CA ILE A 19 -1.71 9.73 10.68
C ILE A 19 -2.19 9.24 9.30
N ILE A 20 -3.04 8.20 9.26
CA ILE A 20 -3.57 7.61 8.04
C ILE A 20 -5.10 7.48 8.09
N GLU A 21 -5.69 7.41 6.90
CA GLU A 21 -7.04 6.90 6.66
C GLU A 21 -6.92 5.45 6.15
N LEU A 22 -7.59 4.51 6.82
CA LEU A 22 -7.60 3.10 6.47
C LEU A 22 -8.92 2.74 5.78
N ILE A 23 -8.84 2.35 4.52
CA ILE A 23 -9.97 2.09 3.62
C ILE A 23 -10.08 0.57 3.41
N GLY A 24 -11.26 0.00 3.71
CA GLY A 24 -11.54 -1.42 3.43
C GLY A 24 -11.99 -1.63 1.99
N GLY A 25 -11.53 -2.73 1.38
CA GLY A 25 -11.96 -3.15 0.06
C GLY A 25 -13.21 -4.03 0.08
N GLY A 26 -13.66 -4.42 -1.11
CA GLY A 26 -14.81 -5.28 -1.29
C GLY A 26 -14.82 -6.00 -2.64
N THR A 27 -15.68 -6.99 -2.73
CA THR A 27 -15.84 -7.81 -3.95
C THR A 27 -17.29 -7.73 -4.40
N PRO A 28 -17.57 -7.29 -5.64
CA PRO A 28 -18.89 -7.42 -6.23
C PRO A 28 -19.31 -8.89 -6.30
N LYS A 29 -20.63 -9.15 -6.26
CA LYS A 29 -21.15 -10.51 -6.37
C LYS A 29 -20.69 -11.14 -7.68
N THR A 30 -19.94 -12.23 -7.59
CA THR A 30 -19.38 -12.94 -8.75
C THR A 30 -20.46 -13.62 -9.62
N SER A 31 -21.63 -13.90 -9.04
CA SER A 31 -22.78 -14.46 -9.74
C SER A 31 -23.55 -13.46 -10.60
N ILE A 32 -23.17 -12.19 -10.61
CA ILE A 32 -23.79 -11.13 -11.42
C ILE A 32 -22.79 -10.69 -12.49
N PRO A 33 -22.86 -11.20 -13.72
CA PRO A 33 -21.89 -10.90 -14.80
C PRO A 33 -21.79 -9.41 -15.13
N GLU A 34 -22.86 -8.65 -14.99
CA GLU A 34 -22.95 -7.22 -15.27
C GLU A 34 -22.09 -6.36 -14.33
N TYR A 35 -21.60 -6.93 -13.23
CA TYR A 35 -20.68 -6.23 -12.31
C TYR A 35 -19.22 -6.34 -12.72
N TRP A 36 -18.89 -7.19 -13.70
CA TRP A 36 -17.54 -7.53 -14.09
C TRP A 36 -17.23 -7.11 -15.53
N ASN A 37 -15.93 -7.12 -15.88
CA ASN A 37 -15.41 -6.81 -17.21
C ASN A 37 -15.75 -5.39 -17.71
N GLY A 38 -15.81 -4.41 -16.78
CA GLY A 38 -15.93 -3.00 -17.09
C GLY A 38 -14.58 -2.28 -17.19
N ASP A 39 -14.58 -0.98 -16.97
CA ASP A 39 -13.42 -0.11 -17.15
C ASP A 39 -12.67 0.20 -15.83
N ILE A 40 -13.21 -0.22 -14.67
CA ILE A 40 -12.61 0.08 -13.36
C ILE A 40 -11.68 -1.08 -12.97
N PRO A 41 -10.35 -0.86 -12.89
CA PRO A 41 -9.42 -1.88 -12.44
C PRO A 41 -9.77 -2.34 -11.02
N TRP A 42 -9.73 -3.67 -10.78
CA TRP A 42 -10.05 -4.25 -9.47
C TRP A 42 -8.92 -5.13 -8.98
N LEU A 43 -8.19 -4.61 -7.99
CA LEU A 43 -6.96 -5.20 -7.44
C LEU A 43 -7.22 -6.42 -6.55
N SER A 44 -6.44 -7.43 -6.77
CA SER A 44 -6.17 -8.53 -5.85
C SER A 44 -4.68 -8.52 -5.45
N VAL A 45 -4.25 -9.32 -4.48
CA VAL A 45 -2.85 -9.37 -4.08
C VAL A 45 -1.93 -9.80 -5.22
N ASN A 46 -2.40 -10.63 -6.15
CA ASN A 46 -1.61 -11.12 -7.28
C ASN A 46 -1.18 -10.00 -8.23
N ASP A 47 -1.95 -8.92 -8.30
CA ASP A 47 -1.67 -7.81 -9.21
C ASP A 47 -0.53 -6.92 -8.73
N PHE A 48 -0.15 -6.98 -7.44
CA PHE A 48 0.91 -6.15 -6.84
C PHE A 48 1.88 -6.91 -5.94
N ALA A 49 1.83 -8.25 -5.96
CA ALA A 49 2.84 -9.07 -5.31
C ALA A 49 4.16 -8.98 -6.08
N GLY A 50 5.20 -8.43 -5.46
CA GLY A 50 6.52 -8.28 -6.06
C GLY A 50 7.27 -7.04 -5.61
N ASP A 51 8.36 -6.72 -6.30
CA ASP A 51 9.28 -5.64 -5.91
C ASP A 51 8.94 -4.28 -6.52
N SER A 52 7.91 -4.19 -7.38
CA SER A 52 7.52 -2.93 -7.98
C SER A 52 6.87 -2.00 -6.96
N ARG A 53 7.33 -0.75 -6.93
CA ARG A 53 6.67 0.29 -6.13
C ARG A 53 5.26 0.57 -6.63
N TYR A 54 5.04 0.55 -7.93
CA TYR A 54 3.78 0.96 -8.54
C TYR A 54 3.03 -0.22 -9.12
N VAL A 55 1.70 -0.20 -8.94
CA VAL A 55 0.77 -1.05 -9.67
C VAL A 55 0.01 -0.20 -10.70
N SER A 56 -0.01 -0.66 -11.96
CA SER A 56 -0.58 0.06 -13.09
C SER A 56 -1.62 -0.74 -13.88
N SER A 57 -1.82 -2.01 -13.56
CA SER A 57 -2.78 -2.88 -14.24
C SER A 57 -3.30 -3.95 -13.30
N THR A 58 -4.43 -4.53 -13.64
CA THR A 58 -5.07 -5.62 -12.89
C THR A 58 -5.55 -6.69 -13.85
N GLU A 59 -5.60 -7.93 -13.36
CA GLU A 59 -6.20 -9.05 -14.11
C GLU A 59 -7.71 -8.83 -14.31
N LYS A 60 -8.39 -8.28 -13.30
CA LYS A 60 -9.84 -8.13 -13.29
C LYS A 60 -10.27 -6.68 -13.26
N HIS A 61 -11.44 -6.45 -13.87
CA HIS A 61 -12.08 -5.15 -13.90
C HIS A 61 -13.52 -5.28 -13.45
N ILE A 62 -14.07 -4.22 -12.88
CA ILE A 62 -15.49 -4.13 -12.50
C ILE A 62 -16.16 -2.98 -13.25
N THR A 63 -17.48 -3.05 -13.35
CA THR A 63 -18.28 -1.96 -13.91
C THR A 63 -18.62 -0.93 -12.83
N GLN A 64 -19.13 0.23 -13.23
CA GLN A 64 -19.69 1.20 -12.28
C GLN A 64 -20.83 0.57 -11.47
N ALA A 65 -21.68 -0.26 -12.09
CA ALA A 65 -22.73 -1.00 -11.39
C ALA A 65 -22.17 -1.95 -10.34
N GLY A 66 -21.03 -2.63 -10.62
CA GLY A 66 -20.33 -3.48 -9.66
C GLY A 66 -19.77 -2.69 -8.48
N LEU A 67 -19.23 -1.49 -8.74
CA LEU A 67 -18.74 -0.59 -7.68
C LEU A 67 -19.89 -0.10 -6.79
N ASP A 68 -20.99 0.39 -7.40
CA ASP A 68 -22.10 1.02 -6.68
C ASP A 68 -22.94 0.02 -5.87
N ASN A 69 -23.03 -1.24 -6.33
CA ASN A 69 -23.83 -2.29 -5.70
C ASN A 69 -22.99 -3.27 -4.85
N SER A 70 -21.81 -2.87 -4.41
CA SER A 70 -20.94 -3.68 -3.56
C SER A 70 -20.27 -2.86 -2.44
N SER A 71 -19.51 -3.54 -1.59
CA SER A 71 -18.65 -2.89 -0.60
C SER A 71 -17.31 -2.43 -1.16
N ALA A 72 -17.04 -2.63 -2.44
CA ALA A 72 -15.82 -2.15 -3.09
C ALA A 72 -15.70 -0.63 -2.97
N LYS A 73 -14.47 -0.16 -2.81
CA LYS A 73 -14.15 1.27 -2.73
C LYS A 73 -13.11 1.60 -3.77
N LEU A 74 -13.23 2.79 -4.35
CA LEU A 74 -12.25 3.30 -5.31
C LEU A 74 -11.16 4.07 -4.56
N LEU A 75 -9.92 3.60 -4.67
CA LEU A 75 -8.73 4.33 -4.26
C LEU A 75 -8.33 5.34 -5.34
N ARG A 76 -7.61 6.37 -4.94
CA ARG A 76 -7.10 7.41 -5.83
C ARG A 76 -5.69 7.05 -6.30
N LYS A 77 -5.26 7.63 -7.40
CA LYS A 77 -3.85 7.66 -7.78
C LYS A 77 -3.00 8.15 -6.60
N GLY A 78 -1.93 7.43 -6.31
CA GLY A 78 -1.02 7.72 -5.21
C GLY A 78 -1.40 7.10 -3.87
N ASP A 79 -2.64 6.60 -3.68
CA ASP A 79 -2.97 5.81 -2.50
C ASP A 79 -2.11 4.53 -2.47
N ILE A 80 -1.92 3.99 -1.27
CA ILE A 80 -1.14 2.77 -1.05
C ILE A 80 -2.11 1.62 -0.80
N ILE A 81 -1.80 0.45 -1.36
CA ILE A 81 -2.51 -0.79 -1.05
C ILE A 81 -1.59 -1.73 -0.27
N ILE A 82 -2.14 -2.42 0.72
CA ILE A 82 -1.46 -3.47 1.48
C ILE A 82 -2.31 -4.72 1.54
N SER A 83 -1.69 -5.87 1.29
CA SER A 83 -2.34 -7.16 1.49
C SER A 83 -2.42 -7.49 2.98
N ALA A 84 -3.63 -7.79 3.45
CA ALA A 84 -3.92 -8.03 4.86
C ALA A 84 -4.16 -9.51 5.19
N ARG A 85 -4.40 -10.34 4.17
CA ARG A 85 -4.68 -11.78 4.28
C ARG A 85 -4.06 -12.53 3.10
N GLY A 86 -3.76 -13.81 3.29
CA GLY A 86 -3.07 -14.63 2.29
C GLY A 86 -1.58 -14.30 2.29
N THR A 87 -1.05 -13.78 1.21
CA THR A 87 0.33 -13.24 1.16
C THR A 87 0.35 -11.87 1.83
N VAL A 88 0.58 -11.87 3.15
CA VAL A 88 0.45 -10.66 3.98
C VAL A 88 1.65 -9.72 3.85
N GLY A 89 1.35 -8.42 3.76
CA GLY A 89 2.36 -7.36 3.78
C GLY A 89 2.96 -7.04 2.42
N GLU A 90 2.33 -7.47 1.31
CA GLU A 90 2.65 -6.91 0.00
C GLU A 90 2.16 -5.47 -0.07
N LEU A 91 2.97 -4.58 -0.63
CA LEU A 91 2.73 -3.15 -0.69
C LEU A 91 2.94 -2.62 -2.10
N ALA A 92 2.01 -1.80 -2.57
CA ALA A 92 2.21 -1.01 -3.77
C ALA A 92 1.53 0.37 -3.66
N GLN A 93 1.95 1.29 -4.51
CA GLN A 93 1.33 2.60 -4.70
C GLN A 93 0.58 2.62 -6.03
N LEU A 94 -0.64 3.12 -6.04
CA LEU A 94 -1.48 3.12 -7.23
C LEU A 94 -1.03 4.17 -8.23
N SER A 95 -0.85 3.79 -9.50
CA SER A 95 -0.55 4.73 -10.59
C SER A 95 -1.80 5.40 -11.18
N GLU A 96 -2.99 4.83 -10.93
CA GLU A 96 -4.29 5.37 -11.33
C GLU A 96 -5.37 4.96 -10.31
N PRO A 97 -6.61 5.47 -10.41
CA PRO A 97 -7.69 5.04 -9.53
C PRO A 97 -8.06 3.57 -9.76
N MET A 98 -8.15 2.78 -8.68
CA MET A 98 -8.46 1.35 -8.72
C MET A 98 -9.37 0.94 -7.56
N ALA A 99 -10.31 0.04 -7.81
CA ALA A 99 -11.02 -0.68 -6.76
C ALA A 99 -10.18 -1.89 -6.29
N PHE A 100 -10.56 -2.54 -5.20
CA PHE A 100 -9.76 -3.62 -4.61
C PHE A 100 -10.61 -4.56 -3.75
N ASN A 101 -10.10 -5.77 -3.54
CA ASN A 101 -10.78 -6.82 -2.79
C ASN A 101 -10.70 -6.62 -1.25
N GLN A 102 -11.51 -7.37 -0.51
CA GLN A 102 -11.59 -7.31 0.95
C GLN A 102 -10.40 -7.92 1.68
N SER A 103 -9.47 -8.56 0.98
CA SER A 103 -8.23 -9.10 1.59
C SER A 103 -7.13 -8.05 1.71
N CYS A 104 -7.39 -6.83 1.24
CA CYS A 104 -6.47 -5.72 1.24
C CYS A 104 -7.04 -4.52 2.01
N TYR A 105 -6.15 -3.63 2.42
CA TYR A 105 -6.48 -2.28 2.86
C TYR A 105 -5.88 -1.24 1.92
N GLY A 106 -6.68 -0.22 1.60
CA GLY A 106 -6.18 1.03 1.04
C GLY A 106 -5.70 1.95 2.18
N ILE A 107 -4.58 2.64 1.97
CA ILE A 107 -3.98 3.53 2.96
C ILE A 107 -3.73 4.88 2.32
N ARG A 108 -4.29 5.91 2.93
CA ARG A 108 -4.09 7.31 2.55
C ARG A 108 -3.53 8.09 3.74
N GLY A 109 -2.46 8.82 3.53
CA GLY A 109 -1.90 9.71 4.54
C GLY A 109 -2.81 10.92 4.80
N ILE A 110 -2.93 11.34 6.06
CA ILE A 110 -3.54 12.61 6.41
C ILE A 110 -2.54 13.71 6.01
N SER A 111 -2.83 14.44 4.95
CA SER A 111 -1.89 15.36 4.27
C SER A 111 -1.29 16.45 5.15
N THR A 112 -1.95 16.82 6.26
CA THR A 112 -1.44 17.76 7.25
C THR A 112 -0.41 17.15 8.21
N LYS A 113 -0.25 15.82 8.19
CA LYS A 113 0.61 15.06 9.10
C LYS A 113 1.70 14.30 8.37
N ILE A 114 1.37 13.68 7.24
CA ILE A 114 2.31 12.79 6.54
C ILE A 114 2.24 12.98 5.03
N ASP A 115 3.42 13.00 4.41
CA ASP A 115 3.58 12.94 2.95
C ASP A 115 3.30 11.53 2.45
N GLN A 116 2.52 11.40 1.36
CA GLN A 116 2.07 10.11 0.85
C GLN A 116 3.22 9.23 0.32
N ALA A 117 4.23 9.83 -0.30
CA ALA A 117 5.38 9.10 -0.80
C ALA A 117 6.29 8.65 0.35
N PHE A 118 6.46 9.49 1.39
CA PHE A 118 7.16 9.11 2.62
C PHE A 118 6.45 7.97 3.34
N LEU A 119 5.11 8.02 3.43
CA LEU A 119 4.30 6.96 4.04
C LEU A 119 4.55 5.61 3.40
N TYR A 120 4.70 5.53 2.07
CA TYR A 120 5.03 4.28 1.39
C TYR A 120 6.34 3.67 1.93
N TYR A 121 7.41 4.45 2.06
CA TYR A 121 8.68 3.95 2.59
C TYR A 121 8.61 3.60 4.07
N LEU A 122 7.88 4.38 4.85
CA LEU A 122 7.63 4.08 6.26
C LEU A 122 6.92 2.74 6.42
N LEU A 123 5.87 2.50 5.64
CA LEU A 123 5.13 1.23 5.65
C LEU A 123 5.99 0.03 5.23
N ARG A 124 6.93 0.19 4.31
CA ARG A 124 7.89 -0.87 3.97
C ARG A 124 8.74 -1.28 5.18
N ILE A 125 9.18 -0.32 5.99
CA ILE A 125 9.94 -0.60 7.22
C ILE A 125 9.04 -1.30 8.24
N VAL A 126 7.84 -0.77 8.48
CA VAL A 126 6.86 -1.34 9.41
C VAL A 126 6.52 -2.78 9.06
N VAL A 127 6.22 -3.07 7.78
CA VAL A 127 5.90 -4.43 7.33
C VAL A 127 7.08 -5.38 7.52
N ASN A 128 8.30 -4.92 7.22
CA ASN A 128 9.49 -5.73 7.44
C ASN A 128 9.69 -6.05 8.93
N ASP A 129 9.43 -5.11 9.83
CA ASP A 129 9.52 -5.33 11.28
C ASP A 129 8.43 -6.29 11.77
N LEU A 130 7.20 -6.16 11.26
CA LEU A 130 6.11 -7.10 11.56
C LEU A 130 6.45 -8.53 11.10
N ARG A 131 7.01 -8.69 9.90
CA ARG A 131 7.46 -10.00 9.39
C ARG A 131 8.56 -10.60 10.26
N LYS A 132 9.53 -9.80 10.72
CA LYS A 132 10.61 -10.25 11.62
C LYS A 132 10.12 -10.63 13.01
N SER A 133 9.18 -9.87 13.57
CA SER A 133 8.64 -10.11 14.92
C SER A 133 7.81 -11.38 15.00
N ALA A 134 7.34 -11.89 13.89
CA ALA A 134 6.52 -13.10 13.83
C ALA A 134 7.28 -14.42 14.11
N HIS A 135 8.61 -14.41 14.34
CA HIS A 135 9.49 -15.52 14.78
C HIS A 135 8.86 -16.93 14.67
N GLY A 136 8.73 -17.45 13.42
CA GLY A 136 8.26 -18.82 13.20
C GLY A 136 6.73 -19.04 13.31
N SER A 137 5.95 -18.08 13.76
CA SER A 137 4.51 -18.06 13.57
C SER A 137 4.21 -17.35 12.24
N VAL A 138 3.30 -17.90 11.45
CA VAL A 138 2.87 -17.25 10.20
C VAL A 138 2.26 -15.91 10.57
N PHE A 139 2.85 -14.81 10.06
CA PHE A 139 2.22 -13.49 10.09
C PHE A 139 0.98 -13.55 9.19
N SER A 140 -0.13 -13.97 9.78
CA SER A 140 -1.28 -14.46 9.03
C SER A 140 -2.29 -13.40 8.66
N THR A 141 -2.27 -12.25 9.34
CA THR A 141 -3.30 -11.22 9.11
C THR A 141 -2.87 -9.86 9.64
N ILE A 142 -3.10 -8.81 8.86
CA ILE A 142 -3.09 -7.42 9.30
C ILE A 142 -4.53 -6.99 9.59
N THR A 143 -4.78 -6.38 10.74
CA THR A 143 -6.08 -5.86 11.15
C THR A 143 -6.00 -4.36 11.42
N ARG A 144 -7.14 -3.70 11.66
CA ARG A 144 -7.17 -2.30 12.09
C ARG A 144 -6.39 -2.08 13.38
N ASN A 145 -6.52 -3.00 14.34
CA ASN A 145 -5.79 -2.95 15.61
C ASN A 145 -4.27 -3.04 15.42
N THR A 146 -3.80 -3.72 14.37
CA THR A 146 -2.38 -3.74 14.02
C THR A 146 -1.87 -2.32 13.74
N PHE A 147 -2.60 -1.50 12.99
CA PHE A 147 -2.22 -0.11 12.72
C PHE A 147 -2.32 0.78 13.96
N GLU A 148 -3.23 0.50 14.88
CA GLU A 148 -3.38 1.23 16.14
C GLU A 148 -2.22 0.96 17.11
N SER A 149 -1.70 -0.26 17.11
CA SER A 149 -0.61 -0.70 18.01
C SER A 149 0.79 -0.29 17.54
N ILE A 150 0.93 0.19 16.30
CA ILE A 150 2.24 0.57 15.74
C ILE A 150 2.51 2.03 16.01
N GLU A 151 3.60 2.30 16.71
CA GLU A 151 4.14 3.65 16.92
C GLU A 151 5.28 3.91 15.93
N VAL A 152 5.24 5.04 15.25
CA VAL A 152 6.25 5.43 14.26
C VAL A 152 6.81 6.81 14.55
N PRO A 153 8.14 7.02 14.40
CA PRO A 153 8.74 8.34 14.51
C PRO A 153 8.41 9.17 13.27
N LEU A 154 7.90 10.38 13.46
CA LEU A 154 7.44 11.24 12.39
C LEU A 154 8.28 12.52 12.29
N PRO A 155 9.13 12.66 11.26
CA PRO A 155 9.85 13.91 11.03
C PRO A 155 8.93 15.02 10.55
N PRO A 156 9.35 16.30 10.64
CA PRO A 156 8.63 17.40 10.00
C PRO A 156 8.38 17.13 8.51
N LEU A 157 7.25 17.60 7.98
CA LEU A 157 6.83 17.39 6.58
C LEU A 157 7.92 17.73 5.56
N THR A 158 8.70 18.80 5.82
CA THR A 158 9.84 19.19 4.95
C THR A 158 10.89 18.09 4.85
N ASN A 159 11.16 17.37 5.94
CA ASN A 159 12.11 16.27 5.97
C ASN A 159 11.50 15.01 5.32
N GLN A 160 10.21 14.74 5.57
CA GLN A 160 9.49 13.65 4.92
C GLN A 160 9.59 13.77 3.39
N ASN A 161 9.28 14.95 2.84
CA ASN A 161 9.38 15.22 1.40
C ASN A 161 10.79 15.03 0.85
N ARG A 162 11.84 15.46 1.58
CA ARG A 162 13.23 15.26 1.16
C ARG A 162 13.61 13.79 1.12
N ILE A 163 13.26 13.04 2.17
CA ILE A 163 13.51 11.59 2.25
C ILE A 163 12.80 10.87 1.11
N ALA A 164 11.50 11.16 0.93
CA ALA A 164 10.69 10.56 -0.12
C ALA A 164 11.24 10.84 -1.52
N LYS A 165 11.72 12.07 -1.77
CA LYS A 165 12.32 12.44 -3.06
C LYS A 165 13.60 11.67 -3.35
N VAL A 166 14.48 11.49 -2.36
CA VAL A 166 15.73 10.74 -2.53
C VAL A 166 15.42 9.27 -2.81
N LEU A 167 14.59 8.65 -1.97
CA LEU A 167 14.24 7.23 -2.12
C LEU A 167 13.47 6.97 -3.42
N GLY A 168 12.54 7.86 -3.79
CA GLY A 168 11.79 7.77 -5.04
C GLY A 168 12.70 7.84 -6.26
N SER A 169 13.71 8.73 -6.26
CA SER A 169 14.65 8.80 -7.37
C SER A 169 15.53 7.55 -7.53
N LEU A 170 15.75 6.80 -6.44
CA LEU A 170 16.43 5.50 -6.51
C LEU A 170 15.51 4.41 -7.07
N ASP A 171 14.26 4.35 -6.61
CA ASP A 171 13.27 3.41 -7.17
C ASP A 171 13.06 3.66 -8.68
N ASP A 172 12.95 4.93 -9.12
CA ASP A 172 12.81 5.28 -10.52
C ASP A 172 14.01 4.79 -11.37
N LYS A 173 15.25 4.91 -10.84
CA LYS A 173 16.44 4.38 -11.50
C LYS A 173 16.44 2.86 -11.58
N ILE A 174 16.03 2.18 -10.51
CA ILE A 174 15.90 0.71 -10.50
C ILE A 174 14.88 0.28 -11.56
N ALA A 175 13.72 0.93 -11.61
CA ALA A 175 12.68 0.62 -12.59
C ALA A 175 13.15 0.81 -14.04
N VAL A 176 13.91 1.89 -14.32
CA VAL A 176 14.50 2.12 -15.65
C VAL A 176 15.52 1.04 -15.99
N ASN A 177 16.41 0.70 -15.05
CA ASN A 177 17.43 -0.33 -15.29
C ASN A 177 16.80 -1.70 -15.57
N ASN A 178 15.78 -2.10 -14.81
CA ASN A 178 15.07 -3.36 -15.03
C ASN A 178 14.41 -3.40 -16.41
N ARG A 179 13.78 -2.30 -16.85
CA ARG A 179 13.20 -2.20 -18.19
C ARG A 179 14.26 -2.33 -19.30
N ILE A 180 15.46 -1.75 -19.11
CA ILE A 180 16.56 -1.87 -20.07
C ILE A 180 17.01 -3.33 -20.16
N ILE A 181 17.13 -4.04 -19.05
CA ILE A 181 17.50 -5.47 -19.03
C ILE A 181 16.45 -6.30 -19.78
N GLU A 182 15.15 -6.12 -19.47
CA GLU A 182 14.05 -6.84 -20.13
C GLU A 182 13.96 -6.60 -21.65
N THR A 183 14.48 -5.46 -22.14
CA THR A 183 14.46 -5.13 -23.57
C THR A 183 15.75 -5.49 -24.31
N ALA A 184 16.80 -5.89 -23.58
CA ALA A 184 18.11 -6.24 -24.14
C ALA A 184 18.27 -7.75 -24.43
N ASP A 185 17.35 -8.58 -23.94
CA ASP A 185 17.22 -10.02 -24.21
C ASP A 185 16.25 -10.26 -25.38
#